data_cb066c132d6afd2731afdd54eb2563e9
#
_entry.id   cb066c132d6afd2731afdd54eb2563e9
#
_cell.length_a   1.000
_cell.length_b   1.000
_cell.length_c   1.000
_cell.angle_alpha   90.00
_cell.angle_beta   90.00
_cell.angle_gamma   90.00
#
_symmetry.space_group_name_H-M   'P 1'
#
loop_
_entity.id
_entity.type
_entity.pdbx_description
1 polymer ?
#
loop_
_entity_poly.entity_id
_entity_poly.type
_entity_poly.pdbx_seq_one_letter_code
_entity_poly.pdbx_strand_id
1 'polypeptide(L)'
;MKLTAKSVSRMALVSTLVAATAGVAVLVATPATGAASTLAAAAQQSGRYFGTAVAANKLGDSTYVGILNREFDMVTAENEMKMDATEPNQNQFSFSNGDRIVNHARNQGKRVRGHALAWHSQQPGWMQNMSGSTLRNAMLNHVTQVATYYRGKIYAWDVVNEAFADGSSGARRDSNLQRTGNDWIEAAFRAARAADPNAKLCYNDYNTDNWSHAKTQAVYRMVQDFKSRGVPIDCVGFQAHFNSGNPVPSNYHTTLQNFANLGVDVQITELDIEGSGSSQAQQYQGVTQACLAVSRCTGITVWGIRDSDSWRASGTPLLFDGSGNKKAAYTSVLNALNGGSSTNPTTTTTTSSNPNPGGCTATYAEGEKWSDRFNGQVTVTGTNNWVVTVTVSYPQKIIATWNTSASWDSSGNVMTARPNGNGNTFGFTIQHNGNWNWPTLTCRVA
;
A
#
# COMPACT_ATOMS: atom_id res chain seq x y z
N MET A 1 49.85 -59.72 54.35
CA MET A 1 49.61 -59.43 55.78
C MET A 1 48.89 -58.08 55.87
N LYS A 2 47.72 -58.07 56.37
CA LYS A 2 46.70 -57.00 56.36
C LYS A 2 46.97 -55.95 57.40
N LEU A 3 46.69 -54.69 57.08
CA LEU A 3 46.27 -53.70 58.08
C LEU A 3 45.28 -52.69 57.44
N THR A 4 44.15 -52.64 58.03
CA THR A 4 43.00 -51.82 57.77
C THR A 4 43.19 -50.42 58.42
N ALA A 5 42.86 -49.35 57.74
CA ALA A 5 42.74 -48.03 58.36
C ALA A 5 41.31 -47.51 58.18
N LYS A 6 40.65 -47.20 59.28
CA LYS A 6 39.32 -46.63 59.40
C LYS A 6 39.33 -45.15 58.98
N SER A 7 38.43 -44.73 58.06
CA SER A 7 38.17 -43.35 57.70
C SER A 7 37.11 -42.79 58.68
N VAL A 8 37.41 -41.64 59.24
CA VAL A 8 36.51 -40.82 60.05
C VAL A 8 35.89 -39.73 59.15
N SER A 9 34.57 -39.78 58.93
CA SER A 9 33.80 -38.78 58.26
C SER A 9 33.72 -37.50 59.10
N ARG A 10 34.13 -36.38 58.50
CA ARG A 10 33.78 -35.03 58.98
C ARG A 10 32.72 -34.43 58.10
N MET A 11 31.55 -34.21 58.66
CA MET A 11 30.44 -33.47 58.06
C MET A 11 30.82 -31.99 58.05
N ALA A 12 30.95 -31.40 56.85
CA ALA A 12 31.06 -29.96 56.66
C ALA A 12 29.70 -29.42 56.30
N LEU A 13 29.15 -28.54 57.14
CA LEU A 13 27.95 -27.74 56.83
C LEU A 13 28.32 -26.71 55.79
N VAL A 14 27.74 -26.79 54.61
CA VAL A 14 27.85 -25.71 53.60
C VAL A 14 26.59 -24.86 53.73
N SER A 15 26.78 -23.65 54.24
CA SER A 15 25.72 -22.60 54.24
C SER A 15 25.67 -21.96 52.88
N THR A 16 24.64 -22.22 52.10
CA THR A 16 24.36 -21.54 50.82
C THR A 16 23.75 -20.15 51.07
N LEU A 17 24.55 -19.12 50.86
CA LEU A 17 24.07 -17.75 50.79
C LEU A 17 23.39 -17.55 49.39
N VAL A 18 22.08 -17.39 49.36
CA VAL A 18 21.35 -16.98 48.16
C VAL A 18 21.43 -15.48 48.04
N ALA A 19 22.31 -14.99 47.16
CA ALA A 19 22.35 -13.56 46.78
C ALA A 19 21.24 -13.30 45.75
N ALA A 20 20.18 -12.64 46.17
CA ALA A 20 19.15 -12.13 45.28
C ALA A 20 19.71 -10.91 44.50
N THR A 21 20.11 -11.12 43.25
CA THR A 21 20.42 -10.03 42.33
C THR A 21 19.12 -9.46 41.79
N ALA A 22 18.71 -8.29 42.28
CA ALA A 22 17.66 -7.48 41.68
C ALA A 22 18.19 -6.97 40.35
N GLY A 23 17.76 -7.63 39.24
CA GLY A 23 18.02 -7.15 37.87
C GLY A 23 17.22 -5.87 37.64
N VAL A 24 17.89 -4.75 37.60
CA VAL A 24 17.32 -3.49 37.09
C VAL A 24 17.17 -3.65 35.57
N ALA A 25 15.95 -3.89 35.11
CA ALA A 25 15.63 -3.81 33.68
C ALA A 25 15.75 -2.35 33.25
N VAL A 26 16.84 -1.99 32.61
CA VAL A 26 16.98 -0.71 31.94
C VAL A 26 16.10 -0.77 30.69
N LEU A 27 14.90 -0.19 30.77
CA LEU A 27 14.09 0.12 29.62
C LEU A 27 14.84 1.18 28.80
N VAL A 28 15.56 0.73 27.77
CA VAL A 28 16.09 1.64 26.76
C VAL A 28 14.87 2.14 25.98
N ALA A 29 14.42 3.34 26.32
CA ALA A 29 13.44 4.05 25.52
C ALA A 29 14.06 4.28 24.13
N THR A 30 13.56 3.61 23.10
CA THR A 30 13.88 3.97 21.72
C THR A 30 13.45 5.42 21.52
N PRO A 31 14.31 6.30 21.00
CA PRO A 31 13.90 7.67 20.72
C PRO A 31 12.69 7.63 19.76
N ALA A 32 11.64 8.32 20.12
CA ALA A 32 10.51 8.52 19.23
C ALA A 32 11.04 9.21 17.96
N THR A 33 11.09 8.49 16.85
CA THR A 33 11.42 9.09 15.56
C THR A 33 10.34 10.09 15.24
N GLY A 34 10.67 11.37 15.14
CA GLY A 34 9.73 12.42 14.76
C GLY A 34 9.06 12.09 13.43
N ALA A 35 7.86 12.64 13.20
CA ALA A 35 7.13 12.45 11.93
C ALA A 35 8.01 12.89 10.75
N ALA A 36 8.16 12.02 9.77
CA ALA A 36 8.94 12.30 8.57
C ALA A 36 8.21 13.32 7.68
N SER A 37 8.96 14.19 7.02
CA SER A 37 8.41 15.28 6.19
C SER A 37 8.23 14.91 4.71
N THR A 38 8.66 13.72 4.29
CA THR A 38 8.58 13.23 2.90
C THR A 38 8.00 11.83 2.84
N LEU A 39 7.40 11.47 1.69
CA LEU A 39 6.74 10.17 1.50
C LEU A 39 7.72 8.99 1.66
N ALA A 40 8.89 9.09 1.03
CA ALA A 40 9.90 8.04 1.13
C ALA A 40 10.40 7.84 2.57
N ALA A 41 10.74 8.93 3.27
CA ALA A 41 11.22 8.84 4.64
C ALA A 41 10.14 8.29 5.59
N ALA A 42 8.86 8.65 5.38
CA ALA A 42 7.75 8.13 6.16
C ALA A 42 7.52 6.63 5.89
N ALA A 43 7.56 6.19 4.63
CA ALA A 43 7.44 4.78 4.27
C ALA A 43 8.57 3.92 4.84
N GLN A 44 9.79 4.43 4.84
CA GLN A 44 10.97 3.75 5.41
C GLN A 44 10.83 3.46 6.90
N GLN A 45 10.10 4.27 7.68
CA GLN A 45 9.84 4.01 9.10
C GLN A 45 9.14 2.67 9.34
N SER A 46 8.38 2.20 8.36
CA SER A 46 7.71 0.89 8.38
C SER A 46 8.39 -0.18 7.52
N GLY A 47 9.64 0.08 7.06
CA GLY A 47 10.40 -0.81 6.19
C GLY A 47 9.92 -0.89 4.74
N ARG A 48 9.05 0.04 4.32
CA ARG A 48 8.48 0.10 2.96
C ARG A 48 9.16 1.15 2.11
N TYR A 49 8.99 1.03 0.79
CA TYR A 49 9.35 2.11 -0.14
C TYR A 49 8.13 2.92 -0.56
N PHE A 50 8.38 4.15 -1.01
CA PHE A 50 7.39 4.95 -1.72
C PHE A 50 7.96 5.39 -3.07
N GLY A 51 7.38 4.87 -4.16
CA GLY A 51 7.91 5.00 -5.51
C GLY A 51 7.03 5.83 -6.44
N THR A 52 7.57 6.11 -7.63
CA THR A 52 6.84 6.76 -8.72
C THR A 52 7.28 6.26 -10.09
N ALA A 53 6.37 6.29 -11.07
CA ALA A 53 6.73 6.16 -12.47
C ALA A 53 7.44 7.42 -12.97
N VAL A 54 8.43 7.23 -13.85
CA VAL A 54 9.28 8.31 -14.40
C VAL A 54 9.44 8.17 -15.90
N ALA A 55 9.25 9.28 -16.63
CA ALA A 55 9.53 9.39 -18.04
C ALA A 55 10.90 10.07 -18.28
N ALA A 56 11.74 9.48 -19.11
CA ALA A 56 13.10 9.97 -19.37
C ALA A 56 13.15 11.40 -19.92
N ASN A 57 12.15 11.80 -20.73
CA ASN A 57 12.07 13.16 -21.30
C ASN A 57 11.76 14.22 -20.24
N LYS A 58 11.28 13.86 -19.05
CA LYS A 58 10.99 14.76 -17.93
C LYS A 58 12.19 15.01 -17.01
N LEU A 59 13.28 14.27 -17.17
CA LEU A 59 14.50 14.44 -16.35
C LEU A 59 15.23 15.78 -16.57
N GLY A 60 14.80 16.58 -17.54
CA GLY A 60 15.25 17.97 -17.73
C GLY A 60 14.38 19.02 -17.04
N ASP A 61 13.22 18.65 -16.49
CA ASP A 61 12.32 19.57 -15.78
C ASP A 61 12.73 19.66 -14.31
N SER A 62 13.20 20.81 -13.87
CA SER A 62 13.72 21.02 -12.52
C SER A 62 12.66 20.84 -11.42
N THR A 63 11.39 21.23 -11.68
CA THR A 63 10.29 21.03 -10.74
C THR A 63 9.97 19.54 -10.59
N TYR A 64 9.88 18.83 -11.71
CA TYR A 64 9.65 17.38 -11.72
C TYR A 64 10.75 16.64 -10.98
N VAL A 65 12.02 16.90 -11.32
CA VAL A 65 13.19 16.26 -10.70
C VAL A 65 13.32 16.65 -9.23
N GLY A 66 12.98 17.88 -8.86
CA GLY A 66 12.97 18.32 -7.47
C GLY A 66 11.99 17.51 -6.60
N ILE A 67 10.80 17.24 -7.11
CA ILE A 67 9.81 16.39 -6.43
C ILE A 67 10.29 14.92 -6.41
N LEU A 68 10.74 14.39 -7.57
CA LEU A 68 11.26 13.03 -7.70
C LEU A 68 12.34 12.74 -6.66
N ASN A 69 13.32 13.63 -6.55
CA ASN A 69 14.47 13.39 -5.68
C ASN A 69 14.12 13.47 -4.20
N ARG A 70 13.17 14.34 -3.83
CA ARG A 70 12.80 14.58 -2.44
C ARG A 70 11.82 13.54 -1.88
N GLU A 71 10.83 13.12 -2.69
CA GLU A 71 9.65 12.42 -2.18
C GLU A 71 9.69 10.90 -2.39
N PHE A 72 10.52 10.38 -3.29
CA PHE A 72 10.49 8.98 -3.71
C PHE A 72 11.84 8.29 -3.55
N ASP A 73 11.81 7.00 -3.18
CA ASP A 73 13.00 6.13 -3.06
C ASP A 73 12.95 4.89 -3.96
N MET A 74 11.90 4.74 -4.77
CA MET A 74 11.76 3.75 -5.82
C MET A 74 11.34 4.44 -7.13
N VAL A 75 11.90 4.00 -8.25
CA VAL A 75 11.59 4.53 -9.58
C VAL A 75 11.21 3.38 -10.50
N THR A 76 10.13 3.56 -11.26
CA THR A 76 9.72 2.67 -12.36
C THR A 76 9.78 3.45 -13.67
N ALA A 77 10.45 2.93 -14.70
CA ALA A 77 10.39 3.53 -16.03
C ALA A 77 8.98 3.38 -16.59
N GLU A 78 8.34 4.52 -16.94
CA GLU A 78 6.94 4.50 -17.40
C GLU A 78 6.78 3.76 -18.73
N ASN A 79 7.69 3.98 -19.69
CA ASN A 79 7.66 3.37 -21.00
C ASN A 79 9.02 2.83 -21.46
N GLU A 80 10.13 3.33 -20.95
CA GLU A 80 11.47 3.17 -21.54
C GLU A 80 12.09 1.78 -21.32
N MET A 81 11.44 0.91 -20.55
CA MET A 81 11.84 -0.48 -20.37
C MET A 81 10.85 -1.49 -20.96
N LYS A 82 9.81 -1.02 -21.67
CA LYS A 82 8.85 -1.89 -22.36
C LYS A 82 9.47 -2.51 -23.61
N MET A 83 8.85 -3.55 -24.14
CA MET A 83 9.43 -4.40 -25.19
C MET A 83 9.76 -3.62 -26.47
N ASP A 84 8.87 -2.73 -26.93
CA ASP A 84 9.06 -1.89 -28.11
C ASP A 84 10.18 -0.87 -27.93
N ALA A 85 10.38 -0.38 -26.71
CA ALA A 85 11.44 0.59 -26.40
C ALA A 85 12.82 -0.08 -26.28
N THR A 86 12.88 -1.28 -25.74
CA THR A 86 14.14 -1.98 -25.46
C THR A 86 14.63 -2.87 -26.61
N GLU A 87 13.71 -3.34 -27.49
CA GLU A 87 14.06 -4.15 -28.68
C GLU A 87 13.21 -3.71 -29.90
N PRO A 88 13.41 -2.47 -30.39
CA PRO A 88 12.62 -1.94 -31.51
C PRO A 88 12.72 -2.76 -32.79
N ASN A 89 13.86 -3.41 -33.05
CA ASN A 89 14.07 -4.37 -34.11
C ASN A 89 14.59 -5.67 -33.52
N GLN A 90 14.25 -6.79 -34.12
CA GLN A 90 14.64 -8.12 -33.63
C GLN A 90 16.16 -8.24 -33.42
N ASN A 91 16.56 -8.61 -32.20
CA ASN A 91 17.96 -8.73 -31.75
C ASN A 91 18.75 -7.39 -31.78
N GLN A 92 18.09 -6.27 -31.91
CA GLN A 92 18.71 -4.94 -31.81
C GLN A 92 18.20 -4.22 -30.57
N PHE A 93 18.96 -4.27 -29.48
CA PHE A 93 18.58 -3.72 -28.21
C PHE A 93 18.99 -2.26 -28.07
N SER A 94 18.11 -1.46 -27.47
CA SER A 94 18.31 -0.03 -27.16
C SER A 94 17.95 0.25 -25.71
N PHE A 95 18.94 0.66 -24.92
CA PHE A 95 18.76 0.91 -23.48
C PHE A 95 18.94 2.38 -23.08
N SER A 96 19.25 3.27 -24.03
CA SER A 96 19.69 4.62 -23.74
C SER A 96 18.70 5.43 -22.88
N ASN A 97 17.41 5.34 -23.15
CA ASN A 97 16.40 6.06 -22.37
C ASN A 97 16.14 5.38 -21.01
N GLY A 98 16.12 4.04 -20.96
CA GLY A 98 16.06 3.30 -19.71
C GLY A 98 17.28 3.60 -18.82
N ASP A 99 18.47 3.66 -19.39
CA ASP A 99 19.71 3.99 -18.68
C ASP A 99 19.68 5.39 -18.07
N ARG A 100 19.08 6.38 -18.75
CA ARG A 100 18.93 7.73 -18.16
C ARG A 100 18.14 7.67 -16.86
N ILE A 101 17.06 6.90 -16.81
CA ILE A 101 16.23 6.74 -15.60
C ILE A 101 16.99 5.95 -14.53
N VAL A 102 17.58 4.80 -14.90
CA VAL A 102 18.32 3.94 -13.97
C VAL A 102 19.50 4.67 -13.35
N ASN A 103 20.29 5.37 -14.17
CA ASN A 103 21.44 6.11 -13.69
C ASN A 103 21.03 7.26 -12.79
N HIS A 104 19.98 8.02 -13.18
CA HIS A 104 19.43 9.07 -12.30
C HIS A 104 18.99 8.51 -10.95
N ALA A 105 18.20 7.45 -10.95
CA ALA A 105 17.72 6.81 -9.72
C ALA A 105 18.89 6.34 -8.83
N ARG A 106 19.84 5.61 -9.39
CA ARG A 106 20.99 5.07 -8.65
C ARG A 106 21.92 6.15 -8.11
N ASN A 107 22.16 7.21 -8.86
CA ASN A 107 22.95 8.36 -8.42
C ASN A 107 22.29 9.10 -7.25
N GLN A 108 20.97 8.98 -7.10
CA GLN A 108 20.19 9.51 -5.98
C GLN A 108 19.92 8.47 -4.88
N GLY A 109 20.59 7.31 -4.91
CA GLY A 109 20.42 6.24 -3.92
C GLY A 109 19.05 5.55 -3.96
N LYS A 110 18.31 5.67 -5.06
CA LYS A 110 16.96 5.10 -5.22
C LYS A 110 17.04 3.70 -5.84
N ARG A 111 16.08 2.87 -5.48
CA ARG A 111 15.86 1.56 -6.11
C ARG A 111 15.13 1.72 -7.44
N VAL A 112 15.25 0.73 -8.30
CA VAL A 112 14.58 0.70 -9.62
C VAL A 112 13.73 -0.55 -9.74
N ARG A 113 12.47 -0.37 -10.17
CA ARG A 113 11.59 -1.42 -10.65
C ARG A 113 11.64 -1.45 -12.16
N GLY A 114 11.93 -2.60 -12.76
CA GLY A 114 11.89 -2.80 -14.22
C GLY A 114 10.48 -3.16 -14.68
N HIS A 115 9.98 -2.48 -15.73
CA HIS A 115 8.62 -2.63 -16.25
C HIS A 115 8.59 -2.52 -17.78
N ALA A 116 8.25 -3.54 -18.49
CA ALA A 116 7.99 -4.94 -18.16
C ALA A 116 8.69 -5.85 -19.16
N LEU A 117 9.11 -7.09 -18.74
CA LEU A 117 9.87 -7.98 -19.61
C LEU A 117 9.00 -8.66 -20.67
N ALA A 118 7.78 -9.07 -20.33
CA ALA A 118 6.87 -9.71 -21.28
C ALA A 118 5.44 -9.19 -21.08
N TRP A 119 4.88 -8.60 -22.12
CA TRP A 119 3.55 -8.02 -22.11
C TRP A 119 2.88 -8.18 -23.48
N HIS A 120 1.56 -8.35 -23.50
CA HIS A 120 0.78 -8.49 -24.73
C HIS A 120 0.66 -7.15 -25.48
N SER A 121 0.82 -6.02 -24.79
CA SER A 121 0.77 -4.66 -25.33
C SER A 121 2.18 -4.07 -25.48
N GLN A 122 2.31 -3.00 -26.22
CA GLN A 122 3.59 -2.33 -26.54
C GLN A 122 4.71 -3.31 -26.96
N GLN A 123 4.32 -4.34 -27.71
CA GLN A 123 5.27 -5.18 -28.41
C GLN A 123 5.77 -4.48 -29.69
N PRO A 124 7.04 -4.63 -30.07
CA PRO A 124 7.52 -4.13 -31.34
C PRO A 124 6.82 -4.83 -32.51
N GLY A 125 6.66 -4.13 -33.63
CA GLY A 125 5.90 -4.62 -34.79
C GLY A 125 6.39 -5.98 -35.33
N TRP A 126 7.68 -6.24 -35.27
CA TRP A 126 8.27 -7.52 -35.69
C TRP A 126 7.77 -8.68 -34.81
N MET A 127 7.59 -8.49 -33.50
CA MET A 127 7.12 -9.50 -32.56
C MET A 127 5.61 -9.74 -32.70
N GLN A 128 4.82 -8.69 -32.95
CA GLN A 128 3.37 -8.80 -33.10
C GLN A 128 2.96 -9.74 -34.24
N ASN A 129 3.78 -9.84 -35.29
CA ASN A 129 3.54 -10.67 -36.46
C ASN A 129 4.10 -12.11 -36.34
N MET A 130 4.71 -12.44 -35.20
CA MET A 130 5.21 -13.78 -34.89
C MET A 130 4.17 -14.64 -34.18
N SER A 131 4.37 -15.98 -34.31
CA SER A 131 3.52 -16.96 -33.62
C SER A 131 4.32 -18.23 -33.26
N GLY A 132 3.71 -19.13 -32.50
CA GLY A 132 4.21 -20.45 -32.16
C GLY A 132 5.61 -20.41 -31.49
N SER A 133 6.45 -21.38 -31.82
CA SER A 133 7.78 -21.51 -31.21
C SER A 133 8.72 -20.36 -31.55
N THR A 134 8.57 -19.75 -32.74
CA THR A 134 9.39 -18.59 -33.14
C THR A 134 9.14 -17.40 -32.21
N LEU A 135 7.86 -17.05 -31.93
CA LEU A 135 7.54 -16.01 -30.99
C LEU A 135 7.98 -16.37 -29.56
N ARG A 136 7.77 -17.62 -29.14
CA ARG A 136 8.20 -18.06 -27.81
C ARG A 136 9.69 -17.87 -27.60
N ASN A 137 10.52 -18.30 -28.58
CA ASN A 137 11.97 -18.14 -28.50
C ASN A 137 12.37 -16.67 -28.51
N ALA A 138 11.74 -15.85 -29.34
CA ALA A 138 11.99 -14.42 -29.37
C ALA A 138 11.65 -13.74 -28.01
N MET A 139 10.53 -14.05 -27.42
CA MET A 139 10.15 -13.54 -26.10
C MET A 139 11.14 -13.97 -25.01
N LEU A 140 11.55 -15.24 -24.97
CA LEU A 140 12.53 -15.75 -24.01
C LEU A 140 13.92 -15.12 -24.20
N ASN A 141 14.32 -14.89 -25.44
CA ASN A 141 15.55 -14.14 -25.74
C ASN A 141 15.45 -12.71 -25.24
N HIS A 142 14.35 -12.02 -25.54
CA HIS A 142 14.09 -10.66 -25.04
C HIS A 142 14.22 -10.57 -23.52
N VAL A 143 13.46 -11.40 -22.77
CA VAL A 143 13.52 -11.47 -21.32
C VAL A 143 14.96 -11.68 -20.83
N THR A 144 15.68 -12.62 -21.43
CA THR A 144 17.07 -12.93 -21.05
C THR A 144 18.01 -11.75 -21.29
N GLN A 145 17.95 -11.14 -22.46
CA GLN A 145 18.87 -10.04 -22.83
C GLN A 145 18.63 -8.80 -21.97
N VAL A 146 17.36 -8.38 -21.81
CA VAL A 146 17.00 -7.17 -21.02
C VAL A 146 17.35 -7.39 -19.54
N ALA A 147 16.96 -8.52 -18.95
CA ALA A 147 17.26 -8.80 -17.55
C ALA A 147 18.77 -8.96 -17.31
N THR A 148 19.52 -9.53 -18.26
CA THR A 148 20.99 -9.63 -18.17
C THR A 148 21.66 -8.26 -18.23
N TYR A 149 21.21 -7.37 -19.13
CA TYR A 149 21.76 -6.02 -19.26
C TYR A 149 21.61 -5.21 -17.96
N TYR A 150 20.45 -5.33 -17.31
CA TYR A 150 20.19 -4.64 -16.07
C TYR A 150 20.51 -5.44 -14.80
N ARG A 151 21.18 -6.60 -14.91
CA ARG A 151 21.53 -7.45 -13.76
C ARG A 151 22.20 -6.65 -12.65
N GLY A 152 21.68 -6.80 -11.43
CA GLY A 152 22.18 -6.12 -10.23
C GLY A 152 21.85 -4.64 -10.15
N LYS A 153 21.08 -4.08 -11.10
CA LYS A 153 20.61 -2.69 -11.10
C LYS A 153 19.13 -2.59 -10.72
N ILE A 154 18.38 -3.68 -10.85
CA ILE A 154 16.92 -3.72 -10.67
C ILE A 154 16.58 -4.42 -9.35
N TYR A 155 15.74 -3.79 -8.55
CA TYR A 155 15.20 -4.35 -7.31
C TYR A 155 14.13 -5.41 -7.57
N ALA A 156 13.21 -5.12 -8.47
CA ALA A 156 12.10 -6.00 -8.83
C ALA A 156 11.77 -5.85 -10.32
N TRP A 157 11.52 -6.96 -11.03
CA TRP A 157 11.04 -6.99 -12.40
C TRP A 157 9.57 -7.35 -12.47
N ASP A 158 8.78 -6.61 -13.22
CA ASP A 158 7.53 -7.08 -13.78
C ASP A 158 7.86 -8.03 -14.93
N VAL A 159 7.99 -9.32 -14.60
CA VAL A 159 8.39 -10.34 -15.57
C VAL A 159 7.30 -10.54 -16.61
N VAL A 160 6.06 -10.62 -16.15
CA VAL A 160 4.88 -10.71 -17.00
C VAL A 160 3.85 -9.69 -16.52
N ASN A 161 3.32 -8.93 -17.47
CA ASN A 161 2.29 -7.93 -17.25
C ASN A 161 0.98 -8.34 -17.91
N GLU A 162 -0.15 -8.31 -17.18
CA GLU A 162 -1.54 -8.36 -17.67
C GLU A 162 -1.89 -9.61 -18.50
N ALA A 163 -1.55 -10.79 -18.03
CA ALA A 163 -1.80 -12.05 -18.75
C ALA A 163 -3.23 -12.61 -18.57
N PHE A 164 -4.08 -11.95 -17.79
CA PHE A 164 -5.47 -12.36 -17.60
C PHE A 164 -6.43 -11.38 -18.28
N ALA A 165 -7.52 -11.91 -18.84
CA ALA A 165 -8.55 -11.13 -19.49
C ALA A 165 -9.40 -10.36 -18.48
N ASP A 166 -9.95 -9.24 -18.90
CA ASP A 166 -10.96 -8.52 -18.16
C ASP A 166 -12.29 -9.25 -18.14
N GLY A 167 -13.20 -8.84 -17.25
CA GLY A 167 -14.52 -9.42 -17.09
C GLY A 167 -14.59 -10.56 -16.06
N SER A 168 -15.67 -11.34 -16.12
CA SER A 168 -16.05 -12.26 -15.05
C SER A 168 -15.54 -13.70 -15.23
N SER A 169 -14.83 -14.01 -16.33
CA SER A 169 -14.41 -15.39 -16.61
C SER A 169 -13.18 -15.83 -15.83
N GLY A 170 -12.27 -14.90 -15.49
CA GLY A 170 -10.96 -15.23 -14.96
C GLY A 170 -10.05 -15.99 -15.94
N ALA A 171 -10.37 -15.93 -17.23
CA ALA A 171 -9.60 -16.60 -18.28
C ALA A 171 -8.24 -15.91 -18.51
N ARG A 172 -7.29 -16.67 -19.10
CA ARG A 172 -6.08 -16.07 -19.69
C ARG A 172 -6.47 -15.11 -20.80
N ARG A 173 -5.76 -13.99 -20.89
CA ARG A 173 -5.94 -13.03 -21.99
C ARG A 173 -5.55 -13.68 -23.30
N ASP A 174 -6.42 -13.66 -24.30
CA ASP A 174 -6.08 -14.08 -25.66
C ASP A 174 -5.07 -13.10 -26.25
N SER A 175 -3.85 -13.56 -26.40
CA SER A 175 -2.72 -12.81 -26.96
C SER A 175 -1.83 -13.74 -27.80
N ASN A 176 -0.98 -13.16 -28.63
CA ASN A 176 0.00 -13.95 -29.38
C ASN A 176 0.93 -14.73 -28.41
N LEU A 177 1.31 -14.15 -27.27
CA LEU A 177 2.11 -14.81 -26.24
C LEU A 177 1.37 -16.01 -25.63
N GLN A 178 0.10 -15.84 -25.24
CA GLN A 178 -0.72 -16.93 -24.69
C GLN A 178 -0.87 -18.09 -25.67
N ARG A 179 -0.99 -17.78 -26.96
CA ARG A 179 -1.07 -18.81 -28.03
C ARG A 179 0.22 -19.60 -28.27
N THR A 180 1.35 -19.20 -27.64
CA THR A 180 2.60 -20.01 -27.67
C THR A 180 2.58 -21.19 -26.70
N GLY A 181 1.60 -21.29 -25.81
CA GLY A 181 1.43 -22.38 -24.83
C GLY A 181 1.06 -21.85 -23.45
N ASN A 182 0.32 -22.62 -22.66
CA ASN A 182 -0.14 -22.20 -21.34
C ASN A 182 0.99 -21.95 -20.32
N ASP A 183 2.15 -22.46 -20.55
CA ASP A 183 3.34 -22.35 -19.69
C ASP A 183 4.25 -21.17 -20.03
N TRP A 184 3.85 -20.30 -20.96
CA TRP A 184 4.69 -19.18 -21.38
C TRP A 184 5.08 -18.22 -20.25
N ILE A 185 4.17 -18.03 -19.28
CA ILE A 185 4.42 -17.17 -18.10
C ILE A 185 5.51 -17.81 -17.24
N GLU A 186 5.37 -19.11 -16.93
CA GLU A 186 6.39 -19.83 -16.17
C GLU A 186 7.75 -19.81 -16.88
N ALA A 187 7.77 -19.99 -18.19
CA ALA A 187 9.01 -19.96 -18.98
C ALA A 187 9.69 -18.57 -18.89
N ALA A 188 8.92 -17.48 -18.95
CA ALA A 188 9.44 -16.12 -18.76
C ALA A 188 10.04 -15.92 -17.35
N PHE A 189 9.37 -16.39 -16.29
CA PHE A 189 9.90 -16.32 -14.92
C PHE A 189 11.20 -17.10 -14.75
N ARG A 190 11.29 -18.30 -15.31
CA ARG A 190 12.53 -19.11 -15.27
C ARG A 190 13.67 -18.46 -16.05
N ALA A 191 13.39 -17.87 -17.21
CA ALA A 191 14.39 -17.14 -18.00
C ALA A 191 14.87 -15.88 -17.25
N ALA A 192 13.96 -15.11 -16.65
CA ALA A 192 14.29 -13.92 -15.85
C ALA A 192 15.17 -14.28 -14.65
N ARG A 193 14.86 -15.36 -13.91
CA ARG A 193 15.67 -15.82 -12.77
C ARG A 193 17.06 -16.26 -13.17
N ALA A 194 17.18 -16.95 -14.32
CA ALA A 194 18.48 -17.33 -14.85
C ALA A 194 19.31 -16.10 -15.27
N ALA A 195 18.65 -15.08 -15.83
CA ALA A 195 19.29 -13.84 -16.26
C ALA A 195 19.70 -12.94 -15.08
N ASP A 196 18.84 -12.73 -14.08
CA ASP A 196 19.14 -11.95 -12.86
C ASP A 196 18.72 -12.74 -11.61
N PRO A 197 19.64 -13.46 -10.97
CA PRO A 197 19.34 -14.27 -9.78
C PRO A 197 18.90 -13.47 -8.56
N ASN A 198 19.23 -12.18 -8.49
CA ASN A 198 19.07 -11.37 -7.29
C ASN A 198 17.84 -10.44 -7.32
N ALA A 199 17.32 -10.13 -8.50
CA ALA A 199 16.11 -9.32 -8.62
C ALA A 199 14.89 -10.09 -8.11
N LYS A 200 13.93 -9.39 -7.49
CA LYS A 200 12.61 -9.95 -7.21
C LYS A 200 11.84 -10.09 -8.53
N LEU A 201 11.13 -11.19 -8.70
CA LEU A 201 10.36 -11.47 -9.90
C LEU A 201 8.87 -11.39 -9.59
N CYS A 202 8.18 -10.44 -10.23
CA CYS A 202 6.79 -10.12 -9.99
C CYS A 202 5.90 -10.46 -11.20
N TYR A 203 4.70 -10.89 -10.92
CA TYR A 203 3.57 -10.81 -11.82
C TYR A 203 2.81 -9.52 -11.55
N ASN A 204 2.46 -8.73 -12.56
CA ASN A 204 1.80 -7.43 -12.40
C ASN A 204 0.50 -7.37 -13.20
N ASP A 205 -0.59 -6.86 -12.62
CA ASP A 205 -1.87 -6.75 -13.33
C ASP A 205 -2.76 -5.67 -12.72
N TYR A 206 -3.72 -5.19 -13.50
CA TYR A 206 -4.79 -4.27 -13.09
C TYR A 206 -6.11 -5.01 -12.87
N ASN A 207 -7.06 -4.36 -12.19
CA ASN A 207 -8.35 -4.95 -11.82
C ASN A 207 -8.23 -6.27 -11.03
N THR A 208 -7.12 -6.41 -10.29
CA THR A 208 -6.87 -7.54 -9.37
C THR A 208 -6.97 -7.12 -7.91
N ASP A 209 -7.46 -5.92 -7.65
CA ASP A 209 -7.51 -5.28 -6.34
C ASP A 209 -8.69 -5.76 -5.49
N ASN A 210 -9.77 -6.21 -6.12
CA ASN A 210 -10.97 -6.71 -5.44
C ASN A 210 -10.94 -8.23 -5.32
N TRP A 211 -10.94 -8.73 -4.06
CA TRP A 211 -10.91 -10.18 -3.79
C TRP A 211 -12.04 -10.97 -4.45
N SER A 212 -13.21 -10.37 -4.63
CA SER A 212 -14.39 -11.03 -5.20
C SER A 212 -14.33 -11.14 -6.73
N HIS A 213 -13.39 -10.50 -7.41
CA HIS A 213 -13.31 -10.55 -8.86
C HIS A 213 -12.71 -11.87 -9.35
N ALA A 214 -13.31 -12.44 -10.41
CA ALA A 214 -12.84 -13.68 -11.03
C ALA A 214 -11.39 -13.59 -11.51
N LYS A 215 -10.99 -12.43 -12.05
CA LYS A 215 -9.60 -12.15 -12.46
C LYS A 215 -8.64 -12.23 -11.27
N THR A 216 -8.95 -11.61 -10.14
CA THR A 216 -8.17 -11.68 -8.91
C THR A 216 -7.99 -13.12 -8.44
N GLN A 217 -9.09 -13.88 -8.41
CA GLN A 217 -9.08 -15.31 -8.03
C GLN A 217 -8.27 -16.16 -9.00
N ALA A 218 -8.28 -15.85 -10.29
CA ALA A 218 -7.51 -16.58 -11.30
C ALA A 218 -5.99 -16.31 -11.15
N VAL A 219 -5.60 -15.05 -10.94
CA VAL A 219 -4.20 -14.68 -10.63
C VAL A 219 -3.75 -15.36 -9.33
N TYR A 220 -4.59 -15.34 -8.29
CA TYR A 220 -4.29 -16.02 -7.01
C TYR A 220 -4.00 -17.52 -7.22
N ARG A 221 -4.85 -18.23 -7.96
CA ARG A 221 -4.64 -19.67 -8.26
C ARG A 221 -3.36 -19.91 -9.05
N MET A 222 -3.01 -19.04 -10.01
CA MET A 222 -1.74 -19.14 -10.73
C MET A 222 -0.55 -18.99 -9.79
N VAL A 223 -0.55 -18.00 -8.91
CA VAL A 223 0.53 -17.78 -7.93
C VAL A 223 0.65 -18.96 -6.98
N GLN A 224 -0.49 -19.48 -6.49
CA GLN A 224 -0.53 -20.68 -5.64
C GLN A 224 0.10 -21.90 -6.34
N ASP A 225 -0.27 -22.16 -7.59
CA ASP A 225 0.31 -23.21 -8.42
C ASP A 225 1.82 -23.01 -8.62
N PHE A 226 2.24 -21.79 -8.96
CA PHE A 226 3.65 -21.46 -9.13
C PHE A 226 4.47 -21.72 -7.87
N LYS A 227 3.96 -21.30 -6.72
CA LYS A 227 4.62 -21.57 -5.42
C LYS A 227 4.71 -23.07 -5.15
N SER A 228 3.66 -23.83 -5.42
CA SER A 228 3.65 -25.29 -5.18
C SER A 228 4.63 -26.04 -6.06
N ARG A 229 4.89 -25.57 -7.29
CA ARG A 229 5.81 -26.18 -8.27
C ARG A 229 7.22 -25.58 -8.28
N GLY A 230 7.51 -24.64 -7.37
CA GLY A 230 8.84 -24.00 -7.30
C GLY A 230 9.17 -23.11 -8.50
N VAL A 231 8.15 -22.51 -9.14
CA VAL A 231 8.37 -21.45 -10.14
C VAL A 231 8.86 -20.19 -9.40
N PRO A 232 9.89 -19.51 -9.88
CA PRO A 232 10.56 -18.45 -9.14
C PRO A 232 9.76 -17.13 -9.14
N ILE A 233 8.58 -17.13 -8.54
CA ILE A 233 7.79 -15.93 -8.30
C ILE A 233 8.00 -15.44 -6.88
N ASP A 234 8.43 -14.17 -6.72
CA ASP A 234 8.73 -13.55 -5.44
C ASP A 234 7.65 -12.56 -5.01
N CYS A 235 6.95 -11.96 -5.96
CA CYS A 235 6.00 -10.88 -5.70
C CYS A 235 4.83 -10.84 -6.70
N VAL A 236 3.76 -10.17 -6.25
CA VAL A 236 2.62 -9.78 -7.08
C VAL A 236 2.46 -8.27 -7.01
N GLY A 237 2.38 -7.63 -8.17
CA GLY A 237 2.08 -6.22 -8.33
C GLY A 237 0.59 -6.01 -8.59
N PHE A 238 0.00 -5.08 -7.85
CA PHE A 238 -1.35 -4.59 -8.01
C PHE A 238 -1.25 -3.18 -8.61
N GLN A 239 -1.68 -2.99 -9.86
CA GLN A 239 -1.54 -1.70 -10.52
C GLN A 239 -2.32 -0.60 -9.80
N ALA A 240 -3.53 -0.90 -9.32
CA ALA A 240 -4.33 0.01 -8.50
C ALA A 240 -4.71 1.31 -9.24
N HIS A 241 -5.23 1.17 -10.47
CA HIS A 241 -5.81 2.24 -11.25
C HIS A 241 -7.28 2.41 -10.89
N PHE A 242 -7.61 3.45 -10.13
CA PHE A 242 -8.96 3.68 -9.61
C PHE A 242 -9.63 4.91 -10.20
N ASN A 243 -10.94 4.83 -10.37
CA ASN A 243 -11.81 5.91 -10.82
C ASN A 243 -13.25 5.70 -10.33
N SER A 244 -14.19 6.54 -10.73
CA SER A 244 -15.59 6.44 -10.31
C SER A 244 -16.28 5.12 -10.73
N GLY A 245 -15.86 4.53 -11.86
CA GLY A 245 -16.37 3.24 -12.34
C GLY A 245 -15.67 2.02 -11.73
N ASN A 246 -14.47 2.22 -11.15
CA ASN A 246 -13.68 1.22 -10.46
C ASN A 246 -13.04 1.85 -9.21
N PRO A 247 -13.83 2.11 -8.14
CA PRO A 247 -13.31 2.71 -6.92
C PRO A 247 -12.45 1.74 -6.11
N VAL A 248 -11.67 2.27 -5.17
CA VAL A 248 -10.90 1.45 -4.22
C VAL A 248 -11.85 0.47 -3.51
N PRO A 249 -11.66 -0.85 -3.64
CA PRO A 249 -12.56 -1.82 -3.06
C PRO A 249 -12.42 -1.87 -1.53
N SER A 250 -13.55 -2.04 -0.84
CA SER A 250 -13.58 -2.14 0.63
C SER A 250 -12.84 -3.37 1.17
N ASN A 251 -12.63 -4.40 0.33
CA ASN A 251 -11.89 -5.62 0.66
C ASN A 251 -10.43 -5.61 0.16
N TYR A 252 -9.85 -4.44 -0.14
CA TYR A 252 -8.49 -4.35 -0.69
C TYR A 252 -7.45 -4.96 0.25
N HIS A 253 -7.55 -4.69 1.55
CA HIS A 253 -6.70 -5.31 2.56
C HIS A 253 -6.77 -6.86 2.50
N THR A 254 -7.98 -7.42 2.39
CA THR A 254 -8.18 -8.88 2.27
C THR A 254 -7.48 -9.44 1.03
N THR A 255 -7.54 -8.72 -0.09
CA THR A 255 -6.84 -9.12 -1.32
C THR A 255 -5.33 -9.20 -1.07
N LEU A 256 -4.73 -8.12 -0.58
CA LEU A 256 -3.29 -8.09 -0.30
C LEU A 256 -2.87 -9.19 0.68
N GLN A 257 -3.64 -9.38 1.77
CA GLN A 257 -3.34 -10.38 2.79
C GLN A 257 -3.40 -11.81 2.25
N ASN A 258 -4.38 -12.13 1.41
CA ASN A 258 -4.51 -13.45 0.84
C ASN A 258 -3.31 -13.80 -0.07
N PHE A 259 -2.87 -12.88 -0.93
CA PHE A 259 -1.66 -13.10 -1.72
C PHE A 259 -0.41 -13.20 -0.84
N ALA A 260 -0.28 -12.39 0.18
CA ALA A 260 0.82 -12.43 1.14
C ALA A 260 0.90 -13.80 1.86
N ASN A 261 -0.24 -14.42 2.15
CA ASN A 261 -0.33 -15.75 2.77
C ASN A 261 0.23 -16.87 1.88
N LEU A 262 0.34 -16.66 0.56
CA LEU A 262 1.03 -17.59 -0.34
C LEU A 262 2.57 -17.52 -0.22
N GLY A 263 3.09 -16.62 0.61
CA GLY A 263 4.54 -16.44 0.79
C GLY A 263 5.20 -15.59 -0.31
N VAL A 264 4.43 -14.78 -1.04
CA VAL A 264 4.96 -13.76 -1.95
C VAL A 264 4.85 -12.36 -1.33
N ASP A 265 5.72 -11.45 -1.73
CA ASP A 265 5.54 -10.04 -1.43
C ASP A 265 4.38 -9.49 -2.28
N VAL A 266 3.63 -8.55 -1.72
CA VAL A 266 2.63 -7.78 -2.45
C VAL A 266 3.12 -6.34 -2.59
N GLN A 267 2.90 -5.74 -3.74
CA GLN A 267 3.37 -4.39 -4.06
C GLN A 267 2.27 -3.64 -4.81
N ILE A 268 2.00 -2.42 -4.40
CA ILE A 268 1.13 -1.51 -5.14
C ILE A 268 2.03 -0.79 -6.15
N THR A 269 1.77 -0.96 -7.44
CA THR A 269 2.78 -0.70 -8.46
C THR A 269 2.53 0.51 -9.34
N GLU A 270 1.28 0.94 -9.48
CA GLU A 270 0.89 1.95 -10.47
C GLU A 270 -0.25 2.84 -9.95
N LEU A 271 -0.29 3.09 -8.65
CA LEU A 271 -1.41 3.76 -8.00
C LEU A 271 -1.71 5.13 -8.63
N ASP A 272 -2.90 5.24 -9.17
CA ASP A 272 -3.55 6.50 -9.50
C ASP A 272 -5.04 6.43 -9.14
N ILE A 273 -5.59 7.54 -8.63
CA ILE A 273 -6.98 7.64 -8.19
C ILE A 273 -7.58 8.91 -8.75
N GLU A 274 -8.43 8.79 -9.75
CA GLU A 274 -9.10 9.95 -10.35
C GLU A 274 -9.96 10.70 -9.33
N GLY A 275 -9.94 12.02 -9.42
CA GLY A 275 -10.70 12.90 -8.55
C GLY A 275 -9.87 13.98 -7.87
N SER A 276 -10.44 14.60 -6.84
CA SER A 276 -9.81 15.68 -6.08
C SER A 276 -10.38 15.81 -4.67
N GLY A 277 -9.78 16.68 -3.87
CA GLY A 277 -10.28 17.05 -2.54
C GLY A 277 -10.28 15.87 -1.55
N SER A 278 -11.22 15.92 -0.61
CA SER A 278 -11.28 14.96 0.50
C SER A 278 -11.61 13.53 0.06
N SER A 279 -12.43 13.34 -0.96
CA SER A 279 -12.81 12.01 -1.46
C SER A 279 -11.59 11.25 -2.03
N GLN A 280 -10.80 11.92 -2.89
CA GLN A 280 -9.55 11.35 -3.40
C GLN A 280 -8.57 11.08 -2.24
N ALA A 281 -8.43 12.03 -1.32
CA ALA A 281 -7.53 11.92 -0.17
C ALA A 281 -7.85 10.71 0.72
N GLN A 282 -9.14 10.44 0.99
CA GLN A 282 -9.58 9.29 1.76
C GLN A 282 -9.29 7.96 1.06
N GLN A 283 -9.48 7.89 -0.25
CA GLN A 283 -9.17 6.68 -1.03
C GLN A 283 -7.67 6.38 -1.01
N TYR A 284 -6.82 7.38 -1.23
CA TYR A 284 -5.36 7.25 -1.11
C TYR A 284 -4.94 6.80 0.30
N GLN A 285 -5.55 7.36 1.33
CA GLN A 285 -5.33 6.95 2.72
C GLN A 285 -5.70 5.48 2.93
N GLY A 286 -6.86 5.06 2.45
CA GLY A 286 -7.34 3.67 2.58
C GLY A 286 -6.40 2.66 1.91
N VAL A 287 -5.92 2.96 0.71
CA VAL A 287 -4.92 2.14 0.00
C VAL A 287 -3.61 2.06 0.79
N THR A 288 -3.13 3.20 1.30
CA THR A 288 -1.90 3.25 2.10
C THR A 288 -2.03 2.41 3.36
N GLN A 289 -3.14 2.52 4.08
CA GLN A 289 -3.41 1.74 5.29
C GLN A 289 -3.55 0.25 5.01
N ALA A 290 -4.19 -0.14 3.90
CA ALA A 290 -4.28 -1.55 3.49
C ALA A 290 -2.88 -2.15 3.29
N CYS A 291 -1.96 -1.42 2.68
CA CYS A 291 -0.56 -1.84 2.54
C CYS A 291 0.14 -1.91 3.90
N LEU A 292 -0.02 -0.91 4.75
CA LEU A 292 0.62 -0.86 6.07
C LEU A 292 0.19 -2.01 6.99
N ALA A 293 -1.06 -2.45 6.88
CA ALA A 293 -1.61 -3.54 7.67
C ALA A 293 -1.10 -4.94 7.25
N VAL A 294 -0.51 -5.08 6.05
CA VAL A 294 0.01 -6.35 5.53
C VAL A 294 1.54 -6.34 5.60
N SER A 295 2.12 -7.19 6.43
CA SER A 295 3.58 -7.21 6.67
C SER A 295 4.41 -7.45 5.41
N ARG A 296 3.88 -8.23 4.44
CA ARG A 296 4.52 -8.50 3.15
C ARG A 296 4.16 -7.48 2.06
N CYS A 297 3.39 -6.42 2.36
CA CYS A 297 3.28 -5.28 1.47
C CYS A 297 4.56 -4.45 1.58
N THR A 298 5.41 -4.51 0.57
CA THR A 298 6.75 -3.96 0.64
C THR A 298 6.87 -2.53 0.14
N GLY A 299 5.82 -1.99 -0.47
CA GLY A 299 5.80 -0.59 -0.89
C GLY A 299 4.66 -0.23 -1.81
N ILE A 300 4.59 1.07 -2.08
CA ILE A 300 3.59 1.72 -2.93
C ILE A 300 4.33 2.55 -3.98
N THR A 301 3.92 2.43 -5.24
CA THR A 301 4.36 3.28 -6.35
C THR A 301 3.16 3.98 -6.94
N VAL A 302 3.18 5.32 -7.04
CA VAL A 302 2.19 6.10 -7.78
C VAL A 302 2.58 6.20 -9.25
N TRP A 303 1.60 6.24 -10.18
CA TRP A 303 1.90 6.18 -11.61
C TRP A 303 2.12 7.56 -12.22
N GLY A 304 3.11 8.26 -11.70
CA GLY A 304 3.53 9.59 -12.14
C GLY A 304 3.72 10.56 -10.99
N ILE A 305 4.20 11.76 -11.30
CA ILE A 305 4.55 12.79 -10.30
C ILE A 305 3.46 13.86 -10.21
N ARG A 306 3.17 14.57 -11.32
CA ARG A 306 2.18 15.64 -11.38
C ARG A 306 0.97 15.21 -12.20
N ASP A 307 -0.20 15.73 -11.87
CA ASP A 307 -1.43 15.48 -12.63
C ASP A 307 -1.26 15.76 -14.13
N SER A 308 -0.52 16.82 -14.49
CA SER A 308 -0.26 17.18 -15.89
C SER A 308 0.62 16.19 -16.65
N ASP A 309 1.37 15.35 -15.96
CA ASP A 309 2.26 14.34 -16.56
C ASP A 309 1.61 12.95 -16.60
N SER A 310 0.45 12.77 -15.97
CA SER A 310 -0.25 11.49 -15.92
C SER A 310 -0.86 11.12 -17.27
N TRP A 311 -0.84 9.83 -17.60
CA TRP A 311 -1.60 9.26 -18.72
C TRP A 311 -3.12 9.46 -18.58
N ARG A 312 -3.59 9.76 -17.35
CA ARG A 312 -4.98 10.09 -16.99
C ARG A 312 -5.12 11.55 -16.52
N ALA A 313 -4.36 12.48 -17.10
CA ALA A 313 -4.28 13.87 -16.65
C ALA A 313 -5.64 14.55 -16.47
N SER A 314 -6.62 14.24 -17.34
CA SER A 314 -7.99 14.78 -17.25
C SER A 314 -8.71 14.41 -15.95
N GLY A 315 -8.33 13.29 -15.32
CA GLY A 315 -8.88 12.83 -14.04
C GLY A 315 -8.15 13.36 -12.80
N THR A 316 -7.10 14.15 -12.98
CA THR A 316 -6.25 14.70 -11.89
C THR A 316 -5.88 13.65 -10.81
N PRO A 317 -5.25 12.51 -11.20
CA PRO A 317 -5.25 11.31 -10.37
C PRO A 317 -4.12 11.22 -9.35
N LEU A 318 -3.12 12.12 -9.37
CA LEU A 318 -1.87 11.99 -8.61
C LEU A 318 -1.83 12.81 -7.32
N LEU A 319 -0.68 12.77 -6.63
CA LEU A 319 -0.48 13.41 -5.32
C LEU A 319 -0.08 14.90 -5.43
N PHE A 320 0.40 15.30 -6.61
CA PHE A 320 0.78 16.69 -6.92
C PHE A 320 -0.07 17.19 -8.08
N ASP A 321 -0.50 18.45 -7.99
CA ASP A 321 -1.22 19.11 -9.09
C ASP A 321 -0.31 19.36 -10.31
N GLY A 322 -0.87 19.90 -11.39
CA GLY A 322 -0.12 20.15 -12.61
C GLY A 322 1.04 21.15 -12.46
N SER A 323 1.05 21.95 -11.40
CA SER A 323 2.12 22.90 -11.06
C SER A 323 3.14 22.32 -10.06
N GLY A 324 2.92 21.11 -9.56
CA GLY A 324 3.78 20.45 -8.58
C GLY A 324 3.47 20.80 -7.11
N ASN A 325 2.32 21.40 -6.82
CA ASN A 325 1.88 21.62 -5.44
C ASN A 325 1.27 20.34 -4.84
N LYS A 326 1.49 20.15 -3.56
CA LYS A 326 0.94 19.02 -2.81
C LYS A 326 -0.59 19.11 -2.71
N LYS A 327 -1.29 18.04 -3.07
CA LYS A 327 -2.74 17.92 -2.93
C LYS A 327 -3.13 17.39 -1.55
N ALA A 328 -4.42 17.42 -1.21
CA ALA A 328 -4.95 16.79 0.01
C ALA A 328 -4.59 15.29 0.09
N ALA A 329 -4.56 14.59 -1.05
CA ALA A 329 -4.15 13.21 -1.17
C ALA A 329 -2.70 12.98 -0.70
N TYR A 330 -1.76 13.88 -1.03
CA TYR A 330 -0.38 13.83 -0.52
C TYR A 330 -0.36 13.86 1.00
N THR A 331 -1.08 14.80 1.61
CA THR A 331 -1.11 14.96 3.08
C THR A 331 -1.71 13.72 3.75
N SER A 332 -2.76 13.14 3.19
CA SER A 332 -3.38 11.92 3.72
C SER A 332 -2.45 10.72 3.67
N VAL A 333 -1.71 10.54 2.56
CA VAL A 333 -0.71 9.47 2.43
C VAL A 333 0.43 9.67 3.42
N LEU A 334 1.00 10.88 3.50
CA LEU A 334 2.09 11.19 4.43
C LEU A 334 1.69 10.93 5.89
N ASN A 335 0.49 11.36 6.28
CA ASN A 335 -0.03 11.12 7.62
C ASN A 335 -0.20 9.62 7.91
N ALA A 336 -0.75 8.85 6.97
CA ALA A 336 -0.91 7.41 7.11
C ALA A 336 0.46 6.72 7.28
N LEU A 337 1.45 7.07 6.46
CA LEU A 337 2.80 6.51 6.51
C LEU A 337 3.53 6.84 7.83
N ASN A 338 3.28 8.00 8.41
CA ASN A 338 3.87 8.41 9.70
C ASN A 338 3.23 7.71 10.92
N GLY A 339 2.43 6.67 10.72
CA GLY A 339 1.70 6.05 11.82
C GLY A 339 0.57 6.96 12.33
N GLY A 340 0.31 8.07 11.64
CA GLY A 340 -0.99 8.67 11.61
C GLY A 340 -1.89 7.60 11.06
N SER A 341 -2.32 6.68 11.92
CA SER A 341 -3.56 6.00 11.72
C SER A 341 -4.47 7.05 11.08
N SER A 342 -5.16 6.71 9.99
CA SER A 342 -6.56 7.08 10.05
C SER A 342 -6.83 6.96 11.52
N THR A 343 -6.89 8.03 12.23
CA THR A 343 -7.54 7.99 13.51
C THR A 343 -8.95 7.51 13.18
N ASN A 344 -9.05 6.17 13.15
CA ASN A 344 -9.91 5.59 14.13
C ASN A 344 -9.45 6.26 15.39
N PRO A 345 -10.14 7.27 15.91
CA PRO A 345 -9.67 7.96 17.08
C PRO A 345 -9.67 6.96 18.23
N THR A 346 -8.54 6.24 18.36
CA THR A 346 -8.06 5.85 19.66
C THR A 346 -7.83 7.18 20.34
N THR A 347 -8.83 7.64 21.10
CA THR A 347 -8.73 8.72 22.08
C THR A 347 -7.67 9.77 21.74
N THR A 348 -7.83 10.49 20.64
CA THR A 348 -7.10 11.73 20.44
C THR A 348 -8.08 12.81 20.91
N THR A 349 -7.85 13.24 22.11
CA THR A 349 -8.31 14.53 22.59
C THR A 349 -7.93 15.56 21.53
N THR A 350 -8.82 15.86 20.59
CA THR A 350 -8.70 17.05 19.77
C THR A 350 -9.01 18.20 20.71
N THR A 351 -8.00 18.62 21.47
CA THR A 351 -7.98 19.97 21.99
C THR A 351 -7.95 20.87 20.77
N SER A 352 -9.10 21.35 20.33
CA SER A 352 -9.17 22.60 19.61
C SER A 352 -8.44 23.61 20.50
N SER A 353 -7.25 24.00 20.10
CA SER A 353 -6.49 25.05 20.77
C SER A 353 -7.14 26.39 20.46
N ASN A 354 -8.24 26.64 21.16
CA ASN A 354 -8.67 27.96 21.50
C ASN A 354 -8.78 27.97 23.02
N PRO A 355 -7.97 28.73 23.75
CA PRO A 355 -7.96 28.72 25.20
C PRO A 355 -9.22 29.44 25.69
N ASN A 356 -10.30 28.67 25.84
CA ASN A 356 -11.46 29.13 26.62
C ASN A 356 -11.38 28.41 27.96
N PRO A 357 -11.34 29.12 29.11
CA PRO A 357 -11.31 28.50 30.43
C PRO A 357 -12.66 27.83 30.70
N GLY A 358 -12.71 26.51 30.57
CA GLY A 358 -13.92 25.69 30.71
C GLY A 358 -14.04 24.66 29.58
N GLY A 359 -12.92 24.01 29.22
CA GLY A 359 -12.81 23.16 28.02
C GLY A 359 -13.82 22.01 27.95
N CYS A 360 -14.50 21.86 26.80
CA CYS A 360 -15.34 20.72 26.43
C CYS A 360 -14.52 19.70 25.64
N THR A 361 -14.54 18.45 26.09
CA THR A 361 -13.91 17.32 25.37
C THR A 361 -14.95 16.23 25.12
N ALA A 362 -15.09 15.75 23.88
CA ALA A 362 -15.94 14.64 23.50
C ALA A 362 -15.07 13.45 23.07
N THR A 363 -15.28 12.30 23.69
CA THR A 363 -14.56 11.05 23.39
C THR A 363 -15.53 10.02 22.81
N TYR A 364 -15.19 9.43 21.68
CA TYR A 364 -15.96 8.38 21.01
C TYR A 364 -15.48 7.00 21.42
N ALA A 365 -16.42 6.09 21.59
CA ALA A 365 -16.18 4.66 21.71
C ALA A 365 -17.13 3.90 20.78
N GLU A 366 -16.61 2.91 20.06
CA GLU A 366 -17.41 2.03 19.22
C GLU A 366 -18.12 0.98 20.10
N GLY A 367 -19.40 0.74 19.81
CA GLY A 367 -20.23 -0.26 20.48
C GLY A 367 -20.43 -1.53 19.62
N GLU A 368 -21.59 -2.15 19.77
CA GLU A 368 -21.95 -3.36 19.03
C GLU A 368 -22.00 -3.13 17.52
N LYS A 369 -21.61 -4.17 16.76
CA LYS A 369 -21.58 -4.19 15.30
C LYS A 369 -22.51 -5.26 14.73
N TRP A 370 -23.20 -4.90 13.66
CA TRP A 370 -24.02 -5.79 12.83
C TRP A 370 -23.56 -5.69 11.37
N SER A 371 -24.11 -6.50 10.53
CA SER A 371 -23.73 -6.55 9.11
C SER A 371 -24.03 -5.28 8.31
N ASP A 372 -24.95 -4.41 8.79
CA ASP A 372 -25.41 -3.20 8.10
C ASP A 372 -25.23 -1.92 8.92
N ARG A 373 -24.91 -2.03 10.22
CA ARG A 373 -24.85 -0.91 11.17
C ARG A 373 -23.89 -1.16 12.32
N PHE A 374 -23.57 -0.11 13.08
CA PHE A 374 -22.85 -0.19 14.35
C PHE A 374 -23.29 0.94 15.29
N ASN A 375 -23.14 0.70 16.58
CA ASN A 375 -23.40 1.71 17.59
C ASN A 375 -22.13 2.52 17.90
N GLY A 376 -22.32 3.79 18.20
CA GLY A 376 -21.31 4.67 18.76
C GLY A 376 -21.76 5.26 20.10
N GLN A 377 -20.83 5.46 21.00
CA GLN A 377 -21.03 6.13 22.28
C GLN A 377 -20.08 7.33 22.38
N VAL A 378 -20.56 8.45 22.88
CA VAL A 378 -19.77 9.65 23.13
C VAL A 378 -19.87 10.01 24.60
N THR A 379 -18.72 10.21 25.24
CA THR A 379 -18.60 10.74 26.60
C THR A 379 -18.03 12.15 26.55
N VAL A 380 -18.72 13.10 27.17
CA VAL A 380 -18.29 14.49 27.25
C VAL A 380 -17.72 14.78 28.63
N THR A 381 -16.59 15.49 28.68
CA THR A 381 -15.93 15.94 29.92
C THR A 381 -15.65 17.44 29.87
N GLY A 382 -15.38 18.03 31.02
CA GLY A 382 -15.06 19.46 31.17
C GLY A 382 -16.25 20.37 31.36
N THR A 383 -17.47 19.98 30.99
CA THR A 383 -18.68 20.74 31.18
C THR A 383 -19.92 19.85 31.14
N ASN A 384 -20.99 20.25 31.84
CA ASN A 384 -22.31 19.63 31.72
C ASN A 384 -23.24 20.39 30.74
N ASN A 385 -22.79 21.54 30.24
CA ASN A 385 -23.50 22.34 29.24
C ASN A 385 -22.73 22.33 27.93
N TRP A 386 -22.92 21.27 27.16
CA TRP A 386 -22.12 20.97 25.96
C TRP A 386 -22.96 20.94 24.67
N VAL A 387 -22.31 21.22 23.57
CA VAL A 387 -22.81 20.97 22.23
C VAL A 387 -21.75 20.13 21.51
N VAL A 388 -22.13 18.92 21.08
CA VAL A 388 -21.29 18.05 20.28
C VAL A 388 -21.87 17.97 18.87
N THR A 389 -21.01 18.22 17.86
CA THR A 389 -21.33 17.95 16.46
C THR A 389 -20.73 16.62 16.09
N VAL A 390 -21.55 15.71 15.57
CA VAL A 390 -21.16 14.40 15.06
C VAL A 390 -21.34 14.41 13.55
N THR A 391 -20.25 14.24 12.81
CA THR A 391 -20.27 14.19 11.34
C THR A 391 -19.94 12.79 10.87
N VAL A 392 -20.83 12.19 10.06
CA VAL A 392 -20.60 10.90 9.39
C VAL A 392 -20.31 11.12 7.91
N SER A 393 -19.44 10.25 7.36
CA SER A 393 -19.03 10.31 5.94
C SER A 393 -20.05 9.59 5.07
N TYR A 394 -20.41 10.19 3.93
CA TYR A 394 -21.25 9.51 2.93
C TYR A 394 -20.64 8.14 2.54
N PRO A 395 -21.42 7.07 2.37
CA PRO A 395 -22.88 6.99 2.39
C PRO A 395 -23.51 6.66 3.76
N GLN A 396 -22.77 6.80 4.87
CA GLN A 396 -23.26 6.55 6.22
C GLN A 396 -24.47 7.43 6.57
N LYS A 397 -25.33 6.91 7.47
CA LYS A 397 -26.46 7.66 8.04
C LYS A 397 -26.57 7.37 9.54
N ILE A 398 -26.82 8.40 10.34
CA ILE A 398 -27.21 8.21 11.74
C ILE A 398 -28.71 7.90 11.75
N ILE A 399 -29.07 6.70 12.20
CA ILE A 399 -30.44 6.19 12.13
C ILE A 399 -31.15 6.12 13.51
N ALA A 400 -30.40 6.24 14.60
CA ALA A 400 -30.95 6.26 15.95
C ALA A 400 -30.02 7.04 16.89
N THR A 401 -30.58 7.61 17.95
CA THR A 401 -29.83 8.29 19.02
C THR A 401 -30.50 8.03 20.40
N TRP A 402 -29.69 8.08 21.46
CA TRP A 402 -30.17 7.95 22.84
C TRP A 402 -29.35 8.81 23.80
N ASN A 403 -29.98 9.23 24.90
CA ASN A 403 -29.40 10.08 25.95
C ASN A 403 -28.93 11.46 25.48
N THR A 404 -29.52 11.99 24.42
CA THR A 404 -29.22 13.33 23.90
C THR A 404 -30.46 13.96 23.25
N SER A 405 -30.49 15.28 23.19
CA SER A 405 -31.36 16.03 22.29
C SER A 405 -30.60 16.24 20.99
N ALA A 406 -31.04 15.59 19.91
CA ALA A 406 -30.36 15.59 18.62
C ALA A 406 -31.12 16.40 17.57
N SER A 407 -30.39 17.13 16.73
CA SER A 407 -30.88 17.77 15.50
C SER A 407 -29.91 17.54 14.36
N TRP A 408 -30.38 17.52 13.09
CA TRP A 408 -29.60 17.28 11.90
C TRP A 408 -29.59 18.49 10.98
N ASP A 409 -28.53 18.63 10.23
CA ASP A 409 -28.47 19.55 9.10
C ASP A 409 -29.31 19.04 7.90
N SER A 410 -29.39 19.81 6.82
CA SER A 410 -30.15 19.43 5.61
C SER A 410 -29.57 18.21 4.87
N SER A 411 -28.31 17.86 5.08
CA SER A 411 -27.67 16.68 4.46
C SER A 411 -28.01 15.38 5.19
N GLY A 412 -28.38 15.46 6.48
CA GLY A 412 -28.58 14.32 7.35
C GLY A 412 -27.28 13.59 7.73
N ASN A 413 -26.13 14.16 7.41
CA ASN A 413 -24.80 13.59 7.71
C ASN A 413 -24.12 14.28 8.90
N VAL A 414 -24.66 15.43 9.35
CA VAL A 414 -24.17 16.17 10.51
C VAL A 414 -25.26 16.24 11.56
N MET A 415 -24.99 15.64 12.72
CA MET A 415 -25.88 15.67 13.89
C MET A 415 -25.32 16.62 14.95
N THR A 416 -26.15 17.49 15.47
CA THR A 416 -25.84 18.30 16.65
C THR A 416 -26.51 17.67 17.85
N ALA A 417 -25.74 17.25 18.85
CA ALA A 417 -26.16 16.64 20.09
C ALA A 417 -26.05 17.65 21.28
N ARG A 418 -27.02 17.65 22.21
CA ARG A 418 -27.07 18.49 23.42
C ARG A 418 -27.47 17.65 24.60
N PRO A 419 -27.15 18.08 25.84
CA PRO A 419 -27.64 17.42 27.05
C PRO A 419 -29.18 17.38 27.10
N ASN A 420 -29.75 16.27 27.55
CA ASN A 420 -31.17 16.08 27.76
C ASN A 420 -31.52 15.67 29.20
N GLY A 421 -30.58 15.84 30.13
CA GLY A 421 -30.74 15.49 31.56
C GLY A 421 -30.26 14.07 31.91
N ASN A 422 -29.84 13.24 30.92
CA ASN A 422 -29.36 11.86 31.14
C ASN A 422 -27.84 11.76 31.31
N GLY A 423 -27.20 12.82 31.80
CA GLY A 423 -25.73 12.85 31.99
C GLY A 423 -24.95 13.30 30.78
N ASN A 424 -23.65 12.98 30.80
CA ASN A 424 -22.69 13.44 29.79
C ASN A 424 -22.24 12.33 28.82
N THR A 425 -22.98 11.22 28.79
CA THR A 425 -22.75 10.12 27.85
C THR A 425 -23.97 9.88 27.00
N PHE A 426 -23.83 9.94 25.69
CA PHE A 426 -24.89 9.68 24.72
C PHE A 426 -24.44 8.71 23.65
N GLY A 427 -25.38 8.16 22.91
CA GLY A 427 -25.06 7.25 21.85
C GLY A 427 -25.92 7.42 20.61
N PHE A 428 -25.51 6.75 19.54
CA PHE A 428 -26.20 6.74 18.26
C PHE A 428 -25.86 5.47 17.48
N THR A 429 -26.73 5.12 16.53
CA THR A 429 -26.50 4.02 15.58
C THR A 429 -26.19 4.61 14.22
N ILE A 430 -25.10 4.15 13.61
CA ILE A 430 -24.72 4.48 12.24
C ILE A 430 -25.07 3.29 11.34
N GLN A 431 -25.91 3.49 10.34
CA GLN A 431 -26.02 2.60 9.19
C GLN A 431 -24.85 2.89 8.28
N HIS A 432 -23.95 1.89 8.10
CA HIS A 432 -22.67 2.15 7.46
C HIS A 432 -22.72 2.15 5.92
N ASN A 433 -23.71 1.50 5.30
CA ASN A 433 -23.87 1.43 3.83
C ASN A 433 -22.55 1.12 3.09
N GLY A 434 -21.74 0.21 3.66
CA GLY A 434 -20.41 -0.16 3.14
C GLY A 434 -19.24 0.68 3.68
N ASN A 435 -19.50 1.78 4.38
CA ASN A 435 -18.48 2.63 5.00
C ASN A 435 -18.45 2.42 6.52
N TRP A 436 -17.34 1.87 7.04
CA TRP A 436 -17.16 1.58 8.46
C TRP A 436 -16.38 2.65 9.22
N ASN A 437 -16.14 3.81 8.61
CA ASN A 437 -15.41 4.89 9.26
C ASN A 437 -16.16 5.41 10.49
N TRP A 438 -15.41 5.78 11.51
CA TRP A 438 -15.97 6.43 12.69
C TRP A 438 -16.39 7.87 12.37
N PRO A 439 -17.35 8.41 13.11
CA PRO A 439 -17.74 9.80 12.95
C PRO A 439 -16.64 10.74 13.43
N THR A 440 -16.59 11.94 12.87
CA THR A 440 -15.81 13.05 13.41
C THR A 440 -16.59 13.79 14.46
N LEU A 441 -15.95 14.16 15.57
CA LEU A 441 -16.58 14.90 16.67
C LEU A 441 -15.95 16.29 16.84
N THR A 442 -16.79 17.29 17.11
CA THR A 442 -16.35 18.56 17.68
C THR A 442 -17.17 18.86 18.92
N CYS A 443 -16.55 19.44 19.96
CA CYS A 443 -17.21 19.79 21.22
C CYS A 443 -17.02 21.27 21.52
N ARG A 444 -18.07 21.93 21.99
CA ARG A 444 -18.01 23.28 22.55
C ARG A 444 -18.96 23.42 23.72
N VAL A 445 -18.70 24.38 24.60
CA VAL A 445 -19.65 24.79 25.64
C VAL A 445 -20.85 25.45 24.95
N ALA A 446 -22.07 25.14 25.39
CA ALA A 446 -23.32 25.64 24.83
C ALA A 446 -23.57 27.13 25.13
#